data_c3b5b560dfa25f93d67a41526d6e51a8
#
_entry.id   c3b5b560dfa25f93d67a41526d6e51a8
#
_cell.length_a   1.000
_cell.length_b   1.000
_cell.length_c   1.000
_cell.angle_alpha   90.00
_cell.angle_beta   90.00
_cell.angle_gamma   90.00
#
_symmetry.space_group_name_H-M   'P 1'
#
loop_
_entity.id
_entity.type
_entity.pdbx_description
1 polymer ?
#
loop_
_entity_poly.entity_id
_entity_poly.type
_entity_poly.pdbx_seq_one_letter_code
_entity_poly.pdbx_strand_id
1 'polypeptide(L)'
;MLEPSDYELTHKWHTDYDIQKMTCGQFRFVSKEIEKNWATAKSTNNLREIYLAICAIDNDRMIGYISINEIDHIHRSCHCGGVVVGDKEYRNTREYVEAVSLVHDYVFNHLNMNRISGGCLVEHIMSRAEMEGFFYDLEGIEKEAIFKDGRYHDKRNYALMSKTYFAHKSNGDYEVGKTILRIAKNVKQLKYNK
;
A
#
# COMPACT_ATOMS: atom_id res chain seq x y z
N MET A 1 -6.25 14.05 -1.32
CA MET A 1 -4.83 14.22 -0.99
C MET A 1 -4.65 14.16 0.51
N LEU A 2 -3.46 13.79 0.96
CA LEU A 2 -3.06 14.01 2.35
C LEU A 2 -2.91 15.53 2.57
N GLU A 3 -3.41 16.03 3.70
CA GLU A 3 -3.33 17.45 4.05
C GLU A 3 -2.35 17.69 5.21
N PRO A 4 -1.79 18.90 5.35
CA PRO A 4 -0.89 19.21 6.47
C PRO A 4 -1.53 18.99 7.85
N SER A 5 -2.86 19.18 7.95
CA SER A 5 -3.63 18.95 9.18
C SER A 5 -3.69 17.49 9.63
N ASP A 6 -3.44 16.53 8.72
CA ASP A 6 -3.52 15.10 9.00
C ASP A 6 -2.34 14.58 9.84
N TYR A 7 -1.35 15.45 10.13
CA TYR A 7 -0.13 15.07 10.83
C TYR A 7 -0.37 14.44 12.22
N GLU A 8 -1.46 14.76 12.89
CA GLU A 8 -1.76 14.16 14.20
C GLU A 8 -2.12 12.67 14.07
N LEU A 9 -2.88 12.31 13.02
CA LEU A 9 -3.23 10.92 12.74
C LEU A 9 -2.01 10.16 12.22
N THR A 10 -1.28 10.72 11.25
CA THR A 10 -0.10 10.06 10.71
C THR A 10 1.00 9.90 11.76
N HIS A 11 1.19 10.87 12.65
CA HIS A 11 2.11 10.74 13.79
C HIS A 11 1.73 9.56 14.70
N LYS A 12 0.44 9.44 15.05
CA LYS A 12 -0.06 8.32 15.86
C LYS A 12 0.25 6.98 15.20
N TRP A 13 0.09 6.88 13.86
CA TRP A 13 0.32 5.64 13.12
C TRP A 13 1.81 5.35 12.89
N HIS A 14 2.63 6.36 12.64
CA HIS A 14 4.08 6.21 12.46
C HIS A 14 4.80 5.86 13.78
N THR A 15 4.24 6.24 14.93
CA THR A 15 4.76 5.89 16.24
C THR A 15 4.13 4.64 16.88
N ASP A 16 3.14 4.03 16.23
CA ASP A 16 2.55 2.75 16.65
C ASP A 16 3.39 1.59 16.12
N TYR A 17 4.11 0.90 17.02
CA TYR A 17 4.93 -0.24 16.66
C TYR A 17 4.12 -1.38 16.01
N ASP A 18 2.86 -1.61 16.45
CA ASP A 18 2.02 -2.66 15.87
C ASP A 18 1.65 -2.40 14.40
N ILE A 19 1.61 -1.12 14.00
CA ILE A 19 1.45 -0.74 12.60
C ILE A 19 2.78 -0.92 11.86
N GLN A 20 3.87 -0.45 12.45
CA GLN A 20 5.17 -0.36 11.78
C GLN A 20 5.92 -1.69 11.69
N LYS A 21 5.69 -2.64 12.61
CA LYS A 21 6.46 -3.89 12.70
C LYS A 21 6.47 -4.73 11.41
N MET A 22 5.42 -4.67 10.61
CA MET A 22 5.30 -5.45 9.36
C MET A 22 5.58 -4.64 8.09
N THR A 23 5.86 -3.34 8.21
CA THR A 23 6.29 -2.53 7.06
C THR A 23 7.76 -2.80 6.72
N CYS A 24 8.17 -2.50 5.49
CA CYS A 24 9.59 -2.52 5.11
C CYS A 24 10.38 -1.32 5.67
N GLY A 25 9.71 -0.30 6.18
CA GLY A 25 10.32 0.85 6.81
C GLY A 25 10.87 0.54 8.21
N GLN A 26 11.82 1.36 8.67
CA GLN A 26 12.33 1.29 10.04
C GLN A 26 11.37 1.98 11.00
N PHE A 27 11.16 1.40 12.18
CA PHE A 27 10.51 2.08 13.28
C PHE A 27 11.41 3.21 13.79
N ARG A 28 10.87 4.40 13.92
CA ARG A 28 11.59 5.60 14.41
C ARG A 28 10.74 6.36 15.41
N PHE A 29 11.41 6.94 16.40
CA PHE A 29 10.79 7.95 17.25
C PHE A 29 10.76 9.26 16.48
N VAL A 30 9.55 9.76 16.21
CA VAL A 30 9.31 10.97 15.44
C VAL A 30 8.58 11.99 16.30
N SER A 31 9.07 13.23 16.36
CA SER A 31 8.36 14.31 17.02
C SER A 31 7.17 14.80 16.17
N LYS A 32 6.18 15.43 16.83
CA LYS A 32 5.05 16.02 16.10
C LYS A 32 5.50 17.08 15.08
N GLU A 33 6.56 17.81 15.36
CA GLU A 33 7.10 18.82 14.45
C GLU A 33 7.70 18.18 13.18
N ILE A 34 8.47 17.10 13.34
CA ILE A 34 9.00 16.33 12.20
C ILE A 34 7.85 15.78 11.36
N GLU A 35 6.83 15.22 12.01
CA GLU A 35 5.66 14.67 11.31
C GLU A 35 4.87 15.74 10.57
N LYS A 36 4.67 16.91 11.18
CA LYS A 36 4.00 18.05 10.53
C LYS A 36 4.76 18.50 9.28
N ASN A 37 6.07 18.61 9.37
CA ASN A 37 6.92 18.93 8.22
C ASN A 37 6.83 17.86 7.14
N TRP A 38 6.81 16.59 7.53
CA TRP A 38 6.61 15.47 6.60
C TRP A 38 5.24 15.56 5.90
N ALA A 39 4.13 15.73 6.63
CA ALA A 39 2.79 15.84 6.05
C ALA A 39 2.69 17.03 5.09
N THR A 40 3.26 18.19 5.48
CA THR A 40 3.33 19.39 4.62
C THR A 40 4.11 19.10 3.33
N ALA A 41 5.27 18.46 3.41
CA ALA A 41 6.05 18.12 2.24
C ALA A 41 5.30 17.15 1.31
N LYS A 42 4.57 16.15 1.89
CA LYS A 42 3.80 15.17 1.11
C LYS A 42 2.53 15.75 0.46
N SER A 43 1.97 16.80 1.03
CA SER A 43 0.80 17.49 0.45
C SER A 43 1.16 18.45 -0.71
N THR A 44 2.41 18.88 -0.81
CA THR A 44 2.84 19.91 -1.79
C THR A 44 3.59 19.35 -3.01
N ASN A 45 4.11 18.13 -2.92
CA ASN A 45 4.87 17.52 -4.03
C ASN A 45 4.07 16.36 -4.63
N ASN A 46 3.54 16.59 -5.85
CA ASN A 46 2.76 15.58 -6.58
C ASN A 46 3.36 15.17 -7.93
N LEU A 47 4.59 15.57 -8.23
CA LEU A 47 5.25 15.24 -9.50
C LEU A 47 5.90 13.84 -9.47
N ARG A 48 6.50 13.46 -8.35
CA ARG A 48 7.17 12.17 -8.17
C ARG A 48 6.55 11.28 -7.14
N GLU A 49 5.69 11.84 -6.31
CA GLU A 49 4.98 11.10 -5.26
C GLU A 49 3.62 11.75 -4.98
N ILE A 50 2.63 10.92 -4.73
CA ILE A 50 1.27 11.34 -4.41
C ILE A 50 0.85 10.57 -3.14
N TYR A 51 0.40 11.30 -2.13
CA TYR A 51 -0.14 10.74 -0.90
C TYR A 51 -1.64 11.02 -0.82
N LEU A 52 -2.44 9.96 -0.73
CA LEU A 52 -3.90 10.02 -0.69
C LEU A 52 -4.39 9.57 0.67
N ALA A 53 -5.20 10.39 1.31
CA ALA A 53 -5.94 9.98 2.50
C ALA A 53 -7.02 8.96 2.10
N ILE A 54 -7.17 7.92 2.90
CA ILE A 54 -8.29 6.97 2.83
C ILE A 54 -9.30 7.44 3.86
N CYS A 55 -10.51 7.80 3.39
CA CYS A 55 -11.59 8.25 4.26
C CYS A 55 -12.74 7.25 4.21
N ALA A 56 -13.37 7.01 5.35
CA ALA A 56 -14.59 6.22 5.42
C ALA A 56 -15.78 7.02 4.86
N ILE A 57 -16.57 6.41 3.98
CA ILE A 57 -17.64 7.11 3.23
C ILE A 57 -18.76 7.58 4.16
N ASP A 58 -19.03 6.84 5.22
CA ASP A 58 -20.15 7.08 6.13
C ASP A 58 -19.98 8.32 7.02
N ASN A 59 -18.75 8.72 7.31
CA ASN A 59 -18.46 9.80 8.26
C ASN A 59 -17.30 10.72 7.84
N ASP A 60 -16.76 10.52 6.64
CA ASP A 60 -15.62 11.26 6.06
C ASP A 60 -14.35 11.26 6.94
N ARG A 61 -14.26 10.32 7.89
CA ARG A 61 -13.13 10.19 8.80
C ARG A 61 -11.94 9.55 8.08
N MET A 62 -10.77 10.18 8.19
CA MET A 62 -9.53 9.58 7.71
C MET A 62 -9.19 8.32 8.54
N ILE A 63 -9.09 7.19 7.86
CA ILE A 63 -8.81 5.86 8.43
C ILE A 63 -7.43 5.33 8.08
N GLY A 64 -6.78 5.95 7.11
CA GLY A 64 -5.49 5.54 6.61
C GLY A 64 -4.98 6.43 5.47
N TYR A 65 -3.89 6.02 4.86
CA TYR A 65 -3.39 6.65 3.64
C TYR A 65 -2.75 5.61 2.71
N ILE A 66 -2.63 5.96 1.43
CA ILE A 66 -1.92 5.20 0.40
C ILE A 66 -1.01 6.13 -0.39
N SER A 67 0.17 5.67 -0.74
CA SER A 67 1.13 6.46 -1.52
C SER A 67 1.44 5.83 -2.86
N ILE A 68 1.61 6.71 -3.87
CA ILE A 68 2.17 6.40 -5.18
C ILE A 68 3.51 7.13 -5.21
N ASN A 69 4.60 6.40 -5.26
CA ASN A 69 5.95 6.92 -5.17
C ASN A 69 6.73 6.61 -6.46
N GLU A 70 7.90 7.23 -6.61
CA GLU A 70 8.82 6.95 -7.72
C GLU A 70 8.13 7.05 -9.08
N ILE A 71 7.23 8.05 -9.25
CA ILE A 71 6.53 8.26 -10.51
C ILE A 71 7.55 8.65 -11.59
N ASP A 72 7.68 7.77 -12.58
CA ASP A 72 8.54 7.95 -13.74
C ASP A 72 7.69 7.98 -15.02
N HIS A 73 7.53 9.16 -15.59
CA HIS A 73 6.75 9.37 -16.81
C HIS A 73 7.47 8.89 -18.08
N ILE A 74 8.80 8.72 -18.04
CA ILE A 74 9.58 8.23 -19.18
C ILE A 74 9.41 6.72 -19.30
N HIS A 75 9.65 5.99 -18.19
CA HIS A 75 9.50 4.54 -18.15
C HIS A 75 8.05 4.11 -17.86
N ARG A 76 7.17 5.08 -17.57
CA ARG A 76 5.76 4.85 -17.24
C ARG A 76 5.61 3.83 -16.11
N SER A 77 6.35 4.05 -15.03
CA SER A 77 6.36 3.17 -13.85
C SER A 77 6.19 3.97 -12.57
N CYS A 78 5.63 3.34 -11.57
CA CYS A 78 5.58 3.88 -10.21
C CYS A 78 5.66 2.76 -9.18
N HIS A 79 5.83 3.15 -7.91
CA HIS A 79 5.79 2.26 -6.77
C HIS A 79 4.56 2.57 -5.93
N CYS A 80 3.61 1.64 -5.83
CA CYS A 80 2.51 1.73 -4.86
C CYS A 80 2.93 0.99 -3.60
N GLY A 81 3.35 1.76 -2.62
CA GLY A 81 3.78 1.25 -1.32
C GLY A 81 3.31 2.17 -0.21
N GLY A 82 3.52 1.76 1.05
CA GLY A 82 3.13 2.61 2.17
C GLY A 82 1.60 2.74 2.32
N VAL A 83 0.87 1.66 2.08
CA VAL A 83 -0.55 1.61 2.46
C VAL A 83 -0.62 1.38 3.96
N VAL A 84 -1.19 2.34 4.67
CA VAL A 84 -1.39 2.28 6.12
C VAL A 84 -2.87 2.46 6.41
N VAL A 85 -3.50 1.41 6.95
CA VAL A 85 -4.80 1.52 7.61
C VAL A 85 -4.53 1.65 9.10
N GLY A 86 -4.52 2.89 9.56
CA GLY A 86 -4.16 3.21 10.94
C GLY A 86 -5.28 2.92 11.93
N ASP A 87 -6.52 3.11 11.51
CA ASP A 87 -7.69 2.77 12.30
C ASP A 87 -7.91 1.26 12.34
N LYS A 88 -7.87 0.69 13.55
CA LYS A 88 -7.94 -0.77 13.75
C LYS A 88 -9.28 -1.37 13.32
N GLU A 89 -10.36 -0.60 13.40
CA GLU A 89 -11.71 -1.04 13.03
C GLU A 89 -11.86 -1.27 11.52
N TYR A 90 -11.06 -0.55 10.72
CA TYR A 90 -11.09 -0.60 9.25
C TYR A 90 -9.99 -1.47 8.64
N ARG A 91 -9.21 -2.19 9.44
CA ARG A 91 -8.19 -3.11 8.91
C ARG A 91 -8.83 -4.33 8.29
N ASN A 92 -8.37 -4.69 7.10
CA ASN A 92 -8.88 -5.83 6.31
C ASN A 92 -10.37 -5.73 5.97
N THR A 93 -10.87 -4.51 5.87
CA THR A 93 -12.26 -4.24 5.52
C THR A 93 -12.41 -3.92 4.02
N ARG A 94 -13.66 -3.70 3.63
CA ARG A 94 -14.02 -3.35 2.26
C ARG A 94 -13.35 -2.04 1.81
N GLU A 95 -13.28 -1.05 2.68
CA GLU A 95 -12.73 0.29 2.41
C GLU A 95 -11.27 0.24 1.94
N TYR A 96 -10.47 -0.64 2.54
CA TYR A 96 -9.10 -0.87 2.09
C TYR A 96 -9.06 -1.39 0.64
N VAL A 97 -9.86 -2.40 0.31
CA VAL A 97 -9.88 -3.01 -1.04
C VAL A 97 -10.39 -2.00 -2.07
N GLU A 98 -11.40 -1.21 -1.72
CA GLU A 98 -11.91 -0.12 -2.58
C GLU A 98 -10.83 0.94 -2.82
N ALA A 99 -10.16 1.41 -1.79
CA ALA A 99 -9.11 2.42 -1.90
C ALA A 99 -7.97 1.96 -2.83
N VAL A 100 -7.48 0.72 -2.66
CA VAL A 100 -6.44 0.16 -3.54
C VAL A 100 -6.95 0.03 -4.97
N SER A 101 -8.19 -0.42 -5.17
CA SER A 101 -8.78 -0.53 -6.51
C SER A 101 -8.89 0.82 -7.22
N LEU A 102 -9.29 1.87 -6.49
CA LEU A 102 -9.37 3.24 -7.01
C LEU A 102 -7.98 3.79 -7.36
N VAL A 103 -6.97 3.49 -6.56
CA VAL A 103 -5.58 3.89 -6.85
C VAL A 103 -5.05 3.18 -8.09
N HIS A 104 -5.31 1.89 -8.28
CA HIS A 104 -4.93 1.20 -9.51
C HIS A 104 -5.61 1.81 -10.73
N ASP A 105 -6.90 2.13 -10.61
CA ASP A 105 -7.64 2.80 -11.68
C ASP A 105 -7.02 4.17 -12.03
N TYR A 106 -6.72 4.98 -11.02
CA TYR A 106 -6.07 6.27 -11.20
C TYR A 106 -4.69 6.14 -11.86
N VAL A 107 -3.87 5.21 -11.40
CA VAL A 107 -2.52 5.00 -11.92
C VAL A 107 -2.52 4.58 -13.39
N PHE A 108 -3.39 3.65 -13.77
CA PHE A 108 -3.41 3.14 -15.14
C PHE A 108 -4.21 4.01 -16.11
N ASN A 109 -5.35 4.58 -15.68
CA ASN A 109 -6.22 5.35 -16.57
C ASN A 109 -5.89 6.85 -16.63
N HIS A 110 -5.37 7.43 -15.53
CA HIS A 110 -5.13 8.88 -15.46
C HIS A 110 -3.65 9.24 -15.51
N LEU A 111 -2.79 8.52 -14.77
CA LEU A 111 -1.34 8.72 -14.86
C LEU A 111 -0.70 8.02 -16.06
N ASN A 112 -1.45 7.17 -16.77
CA ASN A 112 -0.99 6.41 -17.93
C ASN A 112 0.28 5.58 -17.66
N MET A 113 0.40 4.99 -16.46
CA MET A 113 1.52 4.12 -16.12
C MET A 113 1.38 2.77 -16.82
N ASN A 114 2.51 2.15 -17.13
CA ASN A 114 2.55 0.79 -17.68
C ASN A 114 2.75 -0.26 -16.58
N ARG A 115 3.33 0.15 -15.44
CA ARG A 115 3.77 -0.75 -14.39
C ARG A 115 3.63 -0.12 -13.00
N ILE A 116 3.07 -0.89 -12.08
CA ILE A 116 3.12 -0.60 -10.64
C ILE A 116 4.02 -1.64 -9.99
N SER A 117 5.05 -1.20 -9.25
CA SER A 117 5.83 -2.06 -8.37
C SER A 117 5.32 -2.00 -6.94
N GLY A 118 5.58 -3.03 -6.15
CA GLY A 118 5.29 -3.09 -4.73
C GLY A 118 6.16 -4.12 -4.03
N GLY A 119 6.18 -4.11 -2.72
CA GLY A 119 6.95 -5.09 -1.97
C GLY A 119 6.54 -5.21 -0.52
N CYS A 120 6.87 -6.37 0.08
CA CYS A 120 6.58 -6.64 1.48
C CYS A 120 7.62 -7.61 2.07
N LEU A 121 7.68 -7.67 3.39
CA LEU A 121 8.44 -8.70 4.09
C LEU A 121 7.90 -10.09 3.73
N VAL A 122 8.79 -11.08 3.60
CA VAL A 122 8.40 -12.46 3.25
C VAL A 122 7.39 -13.04 4.24
N GLU A 123 7.51 -12.71 5.51
CA GLU A 123 6.62 -13.14 6.57
C GLU A 123 5.28 -12.37 6.63
N HIS A 124 5.12 -11.27 5.89
CA HIS A 124 3.89 -10.48 5.90
C HIS A 124 2.79 -11.14 5.07
N ILE A 125 2.10 -12.15 5.66
CA ILE A 125 1.08 -12.95 4.97
C ILE A 125 -0.03 -12.09 4.35
N MET A 126 -0.49 -11.05 5.05
CA MET A 126 -1.58 -10.20 4.53
C MET A 126 -1.16 -9.46 3.27
N SER A 127 -0.04 -8.72 3.29
CA SER A 127 0.44 -8.00 2.11
C SER A 127 0.74 -8.94 0.93
N ARG A 128 1.27 -10.14 1.21
CA ARG A 128 1.44 -11.17 0.17
C ARG A 128 0.11 -11.57 -0.46
N ALA A 129 -0.89 -11.89 0.39
CA ALA A 129 -2.21 -12.29 -0.07
C ALA A 129 -2.91 -11.17 -0.86
N GLU A 130 -2.71 -9.91 -0.46
CA GLU A 130 -3.22 -8.72 -1.13
C GLU A 130 -2.57 -8.50 -2.48
N MET A 131 -1.23 -8.51 -2.58
CA MET A 131 -0.51 -8.39 -3.85
C MET A 131 -1.00 -9.44 -4.85
N GLU A 132 -0.99 -10.72 -4.44
CA GLU A 132 -1.47 -11.83 -5.27
C GLU A 132 -2.99 -11.71 -5.57
N GLY A 133 -3.77 -11.18 -4.62
CA GLY A 133 -5.19 -10.92 -4.77
C GLY A 133 -5.51 -9.80 -5.76
N PHE A 134 -4.63 -8.85 -5.94
CA PHE A 134 -4.69 -7.79 -6.95
C PHE A 134 -3.91 -8.12 -8.23
N PHE A 135 -3.55 -9.39 -8.44
CA PHE A 135 -2.87 -9.89 -9.65
C PHE A 135 -1.46 -9.35 -9.88
N TYR A 136 -0.76 -8.98 -8.80
CA TYR A 136 0.66 -8.71 -8.91
C TYR A 136 1.44 -10.03 -9.08
N ASP A 137 2.37 -10.03 -10.01
CA ASP A 137 3.32 -11.11 -10.20
C ASP A 137 4.53 -10.94 -9.27
N LEU A 138 4.98 -12.03 -8.65
CA LEU A 138 6.23 -12.06 -7.89
C LEU A 138 7.41 -12.01 -8.86
N GLU A 139 8.27 -11.00 -8.75
CA GLU A 139 9.45 -10.85 -9.60
C GLU A 139 10.74 -11.35 -8.94
N GLY A 140 10.77 -11.42 -7.61
CA GLY A 140 11.94 -11.91 -6.91
C GLY A 140 11.89 -11.71 -5.40
N ILE A 141 12.92 -12.23 -4.74
CA ILE A 141 13.15 -12.09 -3.30
C ILE A 141 14.56 -11.53 -3.09
N GLU A 142 14.61 -10.35 -2.47
CA GLU A 142 15.84 -9.77 -1.98
C GLU A 142 16.17 -10.39 -0.62
N LYS A 143 17.32 -11.09 -0.55
CA LYS A 143 17.77 -11.73 0.67
C LYS A 143 18.35 -10.72 1.64
N GLU A 144 17.97 -10.85 2.93
CA GLU A 144 18.52 -10.02 4.02
C GLU A 144 18.45 -8.50 3.74
N ALA A 145 17.40 -8.07 3.02
CA ALA A 145 17.29 -6.69 2.52
C ALA A 145 16.85 -5.68 3.58
N ILE A 146 16.16 -6.13 4.62
CA ILE A 146 15.58 -5.25 5.63
C ILE A 146 16.08 -5.64 7.01
N PHE A 147 16.79 -4.72 7.70
CA PHE A 147 17.16 -4.90 9.11
C PHE A 147 16.06 -4.34 10.00
N LYS A 148 15.49 -5.21 10.84
CA LYS A 148 14.42 -4.83 11.77
C LYS A 148 14.42 -5.79 12.97
N ASP A 149 14.14 -5.27 14.16
CA ASP A 149 14.02 -6.06 15.40
C ASP A 149 15.24 -6.96 15.65
N GLY A 150 16.43 -6.42 15.40
CA GLY A 150 17.71 -7.08 15.66
C GLY A 150 18.12 -8.18 14.67
N ARG A 151 17.40 -8.32 13.54
CA ARG A 151 17.71 -9.31 12.50
C ARG A 151 17.44 -8.79 11.09
N TYR A 152 18.00 -9.49 10.11
CA TYR A 152 17.70 -9.26 8.71
C TYR A 152 16.47 -10.05 8.26
N HIS A 153 15.70 -9.45 7.39
CA HIS A 153 14.49 -10.02 6.79
C HIS A 153 14.59 -10.00 5.28
N ASP A 154 14.06 -11.01 4.63
CA ASP A 154 13.91 -11.06 3.18
C ASP A 154 12.71 -10.20 2.76
N LYS A 155 12.83 -9.55 1.59
CA LYS A 155 11.78 -8.74 0.98
C LYS A 155 11.34 -9.37 -0.34
N ARG A 156 10.04 -9.50 -0.55
CA ARG A 156 9.42 -9.87 -1.83
C ARG A 156 9.17 -8.63 -2.66
N ASN A 157 9.50 -8.69 -3.94
CA ASN A 157 9.19 -7.66 -4.92
C ASN A 157 8.14 -8.18 -5.89
N TYR A 158 7.15 -7.35 -6.15
CA TYR A 158 6.00 -7.66 -7.00
C TYR A 158 5.80 -6.56 -8.05
N ALA A 159 5.14 -6.91 -9.15
CA ALA A 159 4.69 -5.94 -10.13
C ALA A 159 3.31 -6.26 -10.69
N LEU A 160 2.53 -5.22 -10.96
CA LEU A 160 1.29 -5.28 -11.71
C LEU A 160 1.47 -4.52 -13.03
N MET A 161 1.29 -5.21 -14.13
CA MET A 161 1.35 -4.60 -15.47
C MET A 161 -0.01 -4.08 -15.90
N SER A 162 -0.03 -2.96 -16.63
CA SER A 162 -1.26 -2.37 -17.17
C SER A 162 -2.10 -3.37 -17.98
N LYS A 163 -1.46 -4.20 -18.81
CA LYS A 163 -2.14 -5.25 -19.58
C LYS A 163 -2.88 -6.25 -18.70
N THR A 164 -2.24 -6.68 -17.59
CA THR A 164 -2.85 -7.60 -16.61
C THR A 164 -4.03 -6.92 -15.90
N TYR A 165 -3.84 -5.66 -15.45
CA TYR A 165 -4.91 -4.89 -14.85
C TYR A 165 -6.13 -4.78 -15.75
N PHE A 166 -5.96 -4.32 -17.01
CA PHE A 166 -7.09 -4.12 -17.92
C PHE A 166 -7.78 -5.43 -18.29
N ALA A 167 -7.05 -6.52 -18.48
CA ALA A 167 -7.64 -7.84 -18.74
C ALA A 167 -8.55 -8.27 -17.58
N HIS A 168 -8.09 -8.19 -16.33
CA HIS A 168 -8.89 -8.55 -15.17
C HIS A 168 -10.02 -7.54 -14.90
N LYS A 169 -9.79 -6.25 -15.15
CA LYS A 169 -10.83 -5.22 -15.01
C LYS A 169 -11.99 -5.47 -15.96
N SER A 170 -11.70 -5.79 -17.23
CA SER A 170 -12.74 -6.09 -18.24
C SER A 170 -13.54 -7.35 -17.92
N ASN A 171 -12.94 -8.33 -17.23
CA ASN A 171 -13.62 -9.55 -16.78
C ASN A 171 -14.44 -9.33 -15.47
N GLY A 172 -14.43 -8.12 -14.89
CA GLY A 172 -15.10 -7.84 -13.64
C GLY A 172 -14.42 -8.46 -12.41
N ASP A 173 -13.11 -8.81 -12.53
CA ASP A 173 -12.35 -9.41 -11.43
C ASP A 173 -11.98 -8.40 -10.35
N TYR A 174 -12.03 -7.10 -10.66
CA TYR A 174 -11.79 -6.00 -9.71
C TYR A 174 -13.03 -5.59 -8.91
N GLU A 175 -14.16 -6.29 -9.06
CA GLU A 175 -15.29 -6.13 -8.14
C GLU A 175 -14.84 -6.38 -6.71
N VAL A 176 -15.18 -5.47 -5.80
CA VAL A 176 -14.70 -5.48 -4.40
C VAL A 176 -14.96 -6.82 -3.72
N GLY A 177 -16.18 -7.36 -3.85
CA GLY A 177 -16.53 -8.66 -3.27
C GLY A 177 -15.67 -9.82 -3.78
N LYS A 178 -15.41 -9.87 -5.09
CA LYS A 178 -14.54 -10.90 -5.69
C LYS A 178 -13.10 -10.77 -5.23
N THR A 179 -12.61 -9.54 -5.13
CA THR A 179 -11.25 -9.26 -4.66
C THR A 179 -11.08 -9.67 -3.20
N ILE A 180 -12.04 -9.34 -2.33
CA ILE A 180 -12.03 -9.77 -0.92
C ILE A 180 -11.99 -11.30 -0.80
N LEU A 181 -12.83 -12.01 -1.55
CA LEU A 181 -12.86 -13.49 -1.53
C LEU A 181 -11.52 -14.09 -2.00
N ARG A 182 -10.90 -13.51 -3.02
CA ARG A 182 -9.60 -13.93 -3.53
C ARG A 182 -8.49 -13.72 -2.51
N ILE A 183 -8.43 -12.54 -1.87
CA ILE A 183 -7.49 -12.25 -0.80
C ILE A 183 -7.67 -13.22 0.37
N ALA A 184 -8.92 -13.45 0.81
CA ALA A 184 -9.20 -14.37 1.90
C ALA A 184 -8.77 -15.82 1.59
N LYS A 185 -8.96 -16.27 0.35
CA LYS A 185 -8.46 -17.57 -0.12
C LYS A 185 -6.93 -17.63 -0.05
N ASN A 186 -6.24 -16.61 -0.55
CA ASN A 186 -4.78 -16.53 -0.52
C ASN A 186 -4.24 -16.56 0.91
N VAL A 187 -4.86 -15.82 1.84
CA VAL A 187 -4.48 -15.85 3.27
C VAL A 187 -4.55 -17.27 3.84
N LYS A 188 -5.64 -18.00 3.54
CA LYS A 188 -5.77 -19.39 3.99
C LYS A 188 -4.64 -20.26 3.43
N GLN A 189 -4.40 -20.22 2.13
CA GLN A 189 -3.32 -21.00 1.48
C GLN A 189 -1.94 -20.69 2.06
N LEU A 190 -1.62 -19.40 2.27
CA LEU A 190 -0.33 -18.98 2.81
C LEU A 190 -0.13 -19.37 4.29
N LYS A 191 -1.20 -19.56 5.05
CA LYS A 191 -1.14 -20.07 6.44
C LYS A 191 -0.92 -21.58 6.50
N TYR A 192 -1.48 -22.35 5.55
CA TYR A 192 -1.33 -23.81 5.51
C TYR A 192 0.03 -24.27 4.99
N ASN A 193 0.71 -23.46 4.19
CA ASN A 193 2.02 -23.79 3.59
C ASN A 193 3.22 -23.34 4.47
N LYS A 194 2.98 -23.02 5.72
CA LYS A 194 3.99 -22.84 6.78
C LYS A 194 4.20 -24.15 7.51
#